data_e70a7e78b392ae4fba2190a25c21f767
#
_entry.id   e70a7e78b392ae4fba2190a25c21f767
#
_cell.length_a   1.000
_cell.length_b   1.000
_cell.length_c   1.000
_cell.angle_alpha   90.00
_cell.angle_beta   90.00
_cell.angle_gamma   90.00
#
_symmetry.space_group_name_H-M   'P 1'
#
loop_
_entity.id
_entity.type
_entity.pdbx_description
1 polymer ?
#
loop_
_entity_poly.entity_id
_entity_poly.type
_entity_poly.pdbx_seq_one_letter_code
_entity_poly.pdbx_strand_id
1 'polypeptide(L)'
;MAIAERPMGAPFGEVGSPEPDEDDVAVLDAYSAAVSAVAETLIPSVASVRVTRPMGGWTAGGSGSAVSFTRDGYLVTSAHVVAGTDRGSAAFVDGTEREFRVVGRDPLSDLAVLRADGDLTPARLGDAAKLKVGQLVVAIGNPLGFGGSVTAGVVSALGRSMTTRDGKSSRLVENVIQTDAALNPGNSGGALADSRGRVVGINTAVAGIGLGLAVPIDASTRAILGSLMHEGRVRRAYLGVVGGSRPLPPHLAHDLGRAKALEVVQLLDGTPAAKAGVRPGDLIVEVDGRAIESVADLQRVLVGELVGRDVRLRIARGNRLLDLAMTATELV
;
A
#
# COMPACT_ATOMS: atom_id res chain seq x y z
N MET A 1 -7.33 -65.79 34.62
CA MET A 1 -7.15 -64.38 35.02
C MET A 1 -7.99 -63.56 34.05
N ALA A 2 -9.22 -63.22 34.43
CA ALA A 2 -10.21 -62.59 33.59
C ALA A 2 -9.99 -61.08 33.59
N ILE A 3 -9.87 -60.48 32.41
CA ILE A 3 -9.75 -59.05 32.20
C ILE A 3 -11.21 -58.52 32.19
N ALA A 4 -11.53 -57.73 33.20
CA ALA A 4 -12.84 -57.07 33.31
C ALA A 4 -12.93 -55.91 32.26
N GLU A 5 -13.90 -55.99 31.34
CA GLU A 5 -14.25 -54.89 30.45
C GLU A 5 -14.89 -53.76 31.25
N ARG A 6 -14.33 -52.56 31.11
CA ARG A 6 -14.95 -51.31 31.59
C ARG A 6 -16.07 -50.90 30.63
N PRO A 7 -17.27 -50.53 31.11
CA PRO A 7 -18.28 -50.00 30.23
C PRO A 7 -17.87 -48.63 29.69
N MET A 8 -18.01 -48.47 28.37
CA MET A 8 -17.84 -47.19 27.66
C MET A 8 -18.83 -46.14 28.20
N GLY A 9 -18.28 -44.96 28.44
CA GLY A 9 -18.97 -43.85 29.10
C GLY A 9 -20.21 -43.36 28.32
N ALA A 10 -21.10 -42.75 29.05
CA ALA A 10 -22.34 -42.15 28.60
C ALA A 10 -22.08 -41.13 27.42
N PRO A 11 -23.04 -41.01 26.49
CA PRO A 11 -22.92 -40.03 25.40
C PRO A 11 -22.82 -38.62 26.00
N PHE A 12 -21.88 -37.82 25.43
CA PHE A 12 -21.83 -36.40 25.74
C PHE A 12 -23.21 -35.81 25.50
N GLY A 13 -23.82 -35.25 26.54
CA GLY A 13 -25.08 -34.56 26.38
C GLY A 13 -24.91 -33.46 25.36
N GLU A 14 -25.85 -33.36 24.43
CA GLU A 14 -25.97 -32.24 23.53
C GLU A 14 -26.07 -30.97 24.37
N VAL A 15 -24.97 -30.21 24.45
CA VAL A 15 -25.01 -28.83 24.92
C VAL A 15 -25.67 -28.07 23.79
N GLY A 16 -27.00 -27.88 23.93
CA GLY A 16 -27.75 -27.03 22.99
C GLY A 16 -27.04 -25.69 22.92
N SER A 17 -26.53 -25.33 21.72
CA SER A 17 -26.04 -23.99 21.47
C SER A 17 -27.17 -23.01 21.80
N PRO A 18 -26.96 -21.99 22.65
CA PRO A 18 -27.99 -20.97 22.87
C PRO A 18 -28.42 -20.41 21.52
N GLU A 19 -29.74 -20.32 21.29
CA GLU A 19 -30.25 -19.61 20.14
C GLU A 19 -29.73 -18.18 20.21
N PRO A 20 -29.18 -17.62 19.07
CA PRO A 20 -28.70 -16.26 19.09
C PRO A 20 -29.83 -15.29 19.43
N ASP A 21 -29.54 -14.27 20.25
CA ASP A 21 -30.45 -13.18 20.56
C ASP A 21 -30.84 -12.45 19.26
N GLU A 22 -32.07 -11.91 19.22
CA GLU A 22 -32.55 -11.13 18.04
C GLU A 22 -31.60 -9.97 17.72
N ASP A 23 -30.99 -9.35 18.73
CA ASP A 23 -29.97 -8.29 18.53
C ASP A 23 -28.69 -8.84 17.93
N ASP A 24 -28.24 -10.05 18.27
CA ASP A 24 -27.07 -10.70 17.65
C ASP A 24 -27.32 -11.06 16.20
N VAL A 25 -28.52 -11.53 15.86
CA VAL A 25 -28.94 -11.83 14.48
C VAL A 25 -28.94 -10.53 13.64
N ALA A 26 -29.47 -9.43 14.16
CA ALA A 26 -29.51 -8.14 13.48
C ALA A 26 -28.11 -7.58 13.21
N VAL A 27 -27.17 -7.74 14.13
CA VAL A 27 -25.76 -7.31 13.96
C VAL A 27 -25.05 -8.16 12.92
N LEU A 28 -25.22 -9.47 12.92
CA LEU A 28 -24.64 -10.38 11.92
C LEU A 28 -25.21 -10.10 10.52
N ASP A 29 -26.51 -9.84 10.43
CA ASP A 29 -27.16 -9.48 9.15
C ASP A 29 -26.63 -8.15 8.60
N ALA A 30 -26.43 -7.14 9.45
CA ALA A 30 -25.86 -5.86 9.06
C ALA A 30 -24.41 -6.00 8.56
N TYR A 31 -23.59 -6.82 9.21
CA TYR A 31 -22.23 -7.12 8.77
C TYR A 31 -22.23 -7.83 7.42
N SER A 32 -23.02 -8.90 7.29
CA SER A 32 -23.16 -9.68 6.06
C SER A 32 -23.64 -8.81 4.90
N ALA A 33 -24.67 -8.00 5.15
CA ALA A 33 -25.20 -7.06 4.15
C ALA A 33 -24.14 -6.03 3.69
N ALA A 34 -23.35 -5.49 4.63
CA ALA A 34 -22.29 -4.53 4.29
C ALA A 34 -21.21 -5.18 3.42
N VAL A 35 -20.73 -6.37 3.80
CA VAL A 35 -19.68 -7.09 3.05
C VAL A 35 -20.18 -7.50 1.67
N SER A 36 -21.40 -8.05 1.56
CA SER A 36 -22.02 -8.45 0.29
C SER A 36 -22.22 -7.26 -0.65
N ALA A 37 -22.74 -6.14 -0.15
CA ALA A 37 -22.92 -4.93 -0.97
C ALA A 37 -21.60 -4.37 -1.50
N VAL A 38 -20.53 -4.40 -0.70
CA VAL A 38 -19.18 -4.02 -1.15
C VAL A 38 -18.68 -4.96 -2.23
N ALA A 39 -18.85 -6.27 -2.04
CA ALA A 39 -18.44 -7.30 -3.01
C ALA A 39 -19.18 -7.12 -4.34
N GLU A 40 -20.50 -7.02 -4.33
CA GLU A 40 -21.33 -6.79 -5.52
C GLU A 40 -20.92 -5.53 -6.29
N THR A 41 -20.61 -4.45 -5.56
CA THR A 41 -20.20 -3.18 -6.16
C THR A 41 -18.84 -3.26 -6.84
N LEU A 42 -17.87 -3.98 -6.26
CA LEU A 42 -16.46 -3.90 -6.66
C LEU A 42 -15.97 -5.09 -7.48
N ILE A 43 -16.55 -6.28 -7.36
CA ILE A 43 -16.14 -7.44 -8.15
C ILE A 43 -16.07 -7.15 -9.66
N PRO A 44 -17.03 -6.42 -10.27
CA PRO A 44 -16.96 -6.07 -11.68
C PRO A 44 -15.77 -5.16 -12.06
N SER A 45 -15.17 -4.48 -11.08
CA SER A 45 -14.04 -3.59 -11.28
C SER A 45 -12.68 -4.24 -11.00
N VAL A 46 -12.66 -5.50 -10.51
CA VAL A 46 -11.43 -6.20 -10.12
C VAL A 46 -11.12 -7.31 -11.11
N ALA A 47 -10.02 -7.15 -11.83
CA ALA A 47 -9.55 -8.12 -12.81
C ALA A 47 -8.48 -9.06 -12.22
N SER A 48 -8.44 -10.31 -12.74
CA SER A 48 -7.28 -11.18 -12.64
C SER A 48 -6.24 -10.76 -13.66
N VAL A 49 -5.03 -10.50 -13.22
CA VAL A 49 -3.89 -10.13 -14.06
C VAL A 49 -3.01 -11.34 -14.30
N ARG A 50 -2.70 -11.64 -15.57
CA ARG A 50 -1.73 -12.66 -15.98
C ARG A 50 -0.64 -12.02 -16.80
N VAL A 51 0.61 -12.32 -16.45
CA VAL A 51 1.80 -11.86 -17.15
C VAL A 51 2.72 -13.01 -17.44
N THR A 52 3.45 -12.90 -18.57
CA THR A 52 4.46 -13.87 -18.97
C THR A 52 5.81 -13.17 -19.01
N ARG A 53 6.81 -13.75 -18.36
CA ARG A 53 8.16 -13.19 -18.25
C ARG A 53 9.15 -14.13 -18.94
N PRO A 54 9.98 -13.64 -19.87
CA PRO A 54 11.08 -14.44 -20.39
C PRO A 54 12.15 -14.64 -19.30
N MET A 55 12.54 -15.88 -19.04
CA MET A 55 13.59 -16.25 -18.11
C MET A 55 14.54 -17.24 -18.76
N GLY A 56 15.66 -16.75 -19.37
CA GLY A 56 16.77 -17.61 -19.81
C GLY A 56 16.39 -18.82 -20.69
N GLY A 57 15.44 -18.64 -21.63
CA GLY A 57 14.94 -19.73 -22.50
C GLY A 57 13.62 -20.38 -22.02
N TRP A 58 13.11 -19.99 -20.87
CA TRP A 58 11.82 -20.41 -20.32
C TRP A 58 10.91 -19.19 -20.11
N THR A 59 9.61 -19.43 -20.05
CA THR A 59 8.63 -18.40 -19.69
C THR A 59 8.09 -18.68 -18.29
N ALA A 60 8.26 -17.73 -17.37
CA ALA A 60 7.64 -17.79 -16.06
C ALA A 60 6.34 -17.00 -16.07
N GLY A 61 5.23 -17.63 -15.66
CA GLY A 61 3.94 -16.96 -15.43
C GLY A 61 3.97 -16.19 -14.11
N GLY A 62 3.37 -14.99 -14.10
CA GLY A 62 3.03 -14.26 -12.90
C GLY A 62 1.54 -13.97 -12.90
N SER A 63 0.93 -13.92 -11.71
CA SER A 63 -0.48 -13.58 -11.54
C SER A 63 -0.70 -12.64 -10.36
N GLY A 64 -1.77 -11.88 -10.44
CA GLY A 64 -2.21 -10.96 -9.41
C GLY A 64 -3.60 -10.44 -9.72
N SER A 65 -3.94 -9.34 -9.10
CA SER A 65 -5.19 -8.63 -9.36
C SER A 65 -4.91 -7.20 -9.82
N ALA A 66 -5.90 -6.56 -10.42
CA ALA A 66 -5.88 -5.14 -10.72
C ALA A 66 -7.26 -4.53 -10.51
N VAL A 67 -7.31 -3.24 -10.20
CA VAL A 67 -8.56 -2.48 -10.00
C VAL A 67 -8.72 -1.49 -11.13
N SER A 68 -9.80 -1.61 -11.90
CA SER A 68 -10.21 -0.59 -12.88
C SER A 68 -10.64 0.67 -12.13
N PHE A 69 -10.10 1.83 -12.50
CA PHE A 69 -10.44 3.10 -11.85
C PHE A 69 -10.88 4.20 -12.83
N THR A 70 -10.84 3.91 -14.15
CA THR A 70 -11.42 4.78 -15.18
C THR A 70 -12.21 3.96 -16.20
N ARG A 71 -13.21 4.57 -16.82
CA ARG A 71 -14.02 3.90 -17.88
C ARG A 71 -13.20 3.57 -19.11
N ASP A 72 -12.29 4.45 -19.47
CA ASP A 72 -11.46 4.35 -20.68
C ASP A 72 -10.32 3.34 -20.56
N GLY A 73 -10.33 2.46 -19.54
CA GLY A 73 -9.49 1.26 -19.50
C GLY A 73 -8.22 1.35 -18.63
N TYR A 74 -8.07 2.36 -17.76
CA TYR A 74 -6.96 2.36 -16.82
C TYR A 74 -7.25 1.49 -15.61
N LEU A 75 -6.24 0.65 -15.26
CA LEU A 75 -6.25 -0.17 -14.06
C LEU A 75 -5.01 0.15 -13.21
N VAL A 76 -5.15 0.01 -11.91
CA VAL A 76 -4.04 0.05 -10.96
C VAL A 76 -3.78 -1.36 -10.42
N THR A 77 -2.51 -1.72 -10.27
CA THR A 77 -2.06 -2.97 -9.65
C THR A 77 -0.79 -2.73 -8.84
N SER A 78 -0.30 -3.75 -8.15
CA SER A 78 1.03 -3.69 -7.51
C SER A 78 2.15 -3.79 -8.55
N ALA A 79 3.21 -2.97 -8.38
CA ALA A 79 4.32 -2.94 -9.35
C ALA A 79 5.05 -4.29 -9.46
N HIS A 80 5.14 -5.06 -8.35
CA HIS A 80 5.78 -6.37 -8.36
C HIS A 80 4.98 -7.40 -9.21
N VAL A 81 3.66 -7.25 -9.35
CA VAL A 81 2.82 -8.12 -10.19
C VAL A 81 3.26 -8.06 -11.65
N VAL A 82 3.59 -6.87 -12.14
CA VAL A 82 3.98 -6.62 -13.54
C VAL A 82 5.48 -6.35 -13.70
N ALA A 83 6.29 -6.68 -12.70
CA ALA A 83 7.74 -6.50 -12.80
C ALA A 83 8.32 -7.36 -13.94
N GLY A 84 9.16 -6.74 -14.78
CA GLY A 84 9.84 -7.44 -15.90
C GLY A 84 8.96 -7.75 -17.10
N THR A 85 7.75 -7.16 -17.21
CA THR A 85 6.89 -7.29 -18.39
C THR A 85 6.19 -5.97 -18.72
N ASP A 86 5.89 -5.75 -19.99
CA ASP A 86 5.17 -4.57 -20.45
C ASP A 86 3.76 -4.88 -20.97
N ARG A 87 3.37 -6.15 -21.01
CA ARG A 87 2.08 -6.62 -21.52
C ARG A 87 1.57 -7.81 -20.71
N GLY A 88 0.26 -8.05 -20.81
CA GLY A 88 -0.40 -9.19 -20.21
C GLY A 88 -1.89 -9.17 -20.50
N SER A 89 -2.65 -10.03 -19.84
CA SER A 89 -4.11 -10.06 -19.94
C SER A 89 -4.78 -9.81 -18.59
N ALA A 90 -5.94 -9.17 -18.63
CA ALA A 90 -6.83 -8.87 -17.53
C ALA A 90 -8.17 -9.57 -17.77
N ALA A 91 -8.51 -10.54 -16.91
CA ALA A 91 -9.77 -11.27 -17.00
C ALA A 91 -10.72 -10.79 -15.90
N PHE A 92 -11.96 -10.45 -16.29
CA PHE A 92 -13.02 -9.97 -15.41
C PHE A 92 -14.02 -11.08 -15.07
N VAL A 93 -14.85 -10.84 -14.06
CA VAL A 93 -15.83 -11.81 -13.56
C VAL A 93 -16.93 -12.15 -14.60
N ASP A 94 -17.22 -11.25 -15.52
CA ASP A 94 -18.17 -11.46 -16.63
C ASP A 94 -17.63 -12.37 -17.75
N GLY A 95 -16.43 -12.90 -17.57
CA GLY A 95 -15.73 -13.74 -18.55
C GLY A 95 -15.01 -12.96 -19.64
N THR A 96 -15.06 -11.61 -19.63
CA THR A 96 -14.29 -10.82 -20.60
C THR A 96 -12.80 -10.86 -20.26
N GLU A 97 -11.97 -11.06 -21.27
CA GLU A 97 -10.51 -10.97 -21.19
C GLU A 97 -10.03 -9.83 -22.11
N ARG A 98 -9.15 -9.00 -21.60
CA ARG A 98 -8.60 -7.82 -22.27
C ARG A 98 -7.09 -7.87 -22.22
N GLU A 99 -6.45 -7.67 -23.35
CA GLU A 99 -5.02 -7.40 -23.38
C GLU A 99 -4.75 -6.04 -22.78
N PHE A 100 -3.66 -5.93 -22.01
CA PHE A 100 -3.21 -4.66 -21.49
C PHE A 100 -1.73 -4.40 -21.79
N ARG A 101 -1.36 -3.13 -21.77
CA ARG A 101 0.01 -2.65 -21.69
C ARG A 101 0.27 -1.99 -20.36
N VAL A 102 1.49 -2.09 -19.86
CA VAL A 102 1.93 -1.34 -18.69
C VAL A 102 2.21 0.10 -19.14
N VAL A 103 1.47 1.06 -18.59
CA VAL A 103 1.66 2.49 -18.88
C VAL A 103 2.84 3.04 -18.09
N GLY A 104 2.95 2.66 -16.82
CA GLY A 104 4.04 3.03 -15.96
C GLY A 104 4.06 2.21 -14.68
N ARG A 105 5.23 2.17 -14.05
CA ARG A 105 5.43 1.47 -12.77
C ARG A 105 6.31 2.27 -11.83
N ASP A 106 5.99 2.20 -10.57
CA ASP A 106 6.78 2.79 -9.50
C ASP A 106 7.06 1.75 -8.42
N PRO A 107 8.23 1.10 -8.50
CA PRO A 107 8.62 0.10 -7.51
C PRO A 107 8.73 0.63 -6.08
N LEU A 108 8.99 1.92 -5.87
CA LEU A 108 9.14 2.49 -4.54
C LEU A 108 7.81 2.63 -3.79
N SER A 109 6.70 2.84 -4.51
CA SER A 109 5.36 2.80 -3.92
C SER A 109 4.66 1.46 -4.11
N ASP A 110 5.27 0.53 -4.81
CA ASP A 110 4.68 -0.74 -5.27
C ASP A 110 3.39 -0.55 -6.07
N LEU A 111 3.33 0.47 -6.93
CA LEU A 111 2.19 0.75 -7.78
C LEU A 111 2.55 0.67 -9.27
N ALA A 112 1.63 0.19 -10.08
CA ALA A 112 1.70 0.25 -11.53
C ALA A 112 0.35 0.61 -12.13
N VAL A 113 0.38 1.30 -13.26
CA VAL A 113 -0.80 1.64 -14.06
C VAL A 113 -0.76 0.83 -15.35
N LEU A 114 -1.87 0.15 -15.63
CA LEU A 114 -2.10 -0.61 -16.84
C LEU A 114 -3.13 0.10 -17.70
N ARG A 115 -3.10 -0.14 -19.00
CA ARG A 115 -4.11 0.31 -19.96
C ARG A 115 -4.62 -0.90 -20.73
N ALA A 116 -5.87 -1.27 -20.50
CA ALA A 116 -6.59 -2.26 -21.30
C ALA A 116 -7.48 -1.56 -22.33
N ASP A 117 -7.80 -2.27 -23.40
CA ASP A 117 -8.68 -1.75 -24.45
C ASP A 117 -10.16 -1.93 -24.08
N GLY A 118 -10.97 -0.94 -24.48
CA GLY A 118 -12.41 -0.92 -24.29
C GLY A 118 -12.88 -0.30 -22.96
N ASP A 119 -14.19 -0.20 -22.82
CA ASP A 119 -14.83 0.35 -21.64
C ASP A 119 -14.77 -0.64 -20.47
N LEU A 120 -14.42 -0.14 -19.30
CA LEU A 120 -14.39 -0.89 -18.05
C LEU A 120 -15.35 -0.30 -17.02
N THR A 121 -15.79 -1.13 -16.07
CA THR A 121 -16.52 -0.66 -14.89
C THR A 121 -15.54 -0.08 -13.88
N PRO A 122 -15.51 1.25 -13.62
CA PRO A 122 -14.53 1.83 -12.73
C PRO A 122 -14.96 1.71 -11.26
N ALA A 123 -14.04 1.31 -10.39
CA ALA A 123 -14.20 1.43 -8.95
C ALA A 123 -14.10 2.90 -8.50
N ARG A 124 -14.85 3.24 -7.46
CA ARG A 124 -14.73 4.56 -6.82
C ARG A 124 -13.54 4.56 -5.88
N LEU A 125 -12.57 5.46 -6.10
CA LEU A 125 -11.45 5.64 -5.19
C LEU A 125 -11.88 6.46 -3.97
N GLY A 126 -11.66 5.92 -2.78
CA GLY A 126 -11.88 6.55 -1.48
C GLY A 126 -10.70 7.44 -1.04
N ASP A 127 -10.59 7.68 0.26
CA ASP A 127 -9.54 8.50 0.86
C ASP A 127 -9.06 7.83 2.16
N ALA A 128 -7.87 7.25 2.10
CA ALA A 128 -7.27 6.53 3.23
C ALA A 128 -6.92 7.44 4.42
N ALA A 129 -6.74 8.75 4.18
CA ALA A 129 -6.48 9.70 5.27
C ALA A 129 -7.65 9.82 6.27
N LYS A 130 -8.85 9.35 5.88
CA LYS A 130 -10.05 9.35 6.73
C LYS A 130 -10.28 8.03 7.46
N LEU A 131 -9.45 7.02 7.24
CA LEU A 131 -9.57 5.74 7.91
C LEU A 131 -9.26 5.86 9.40
N LYS A 132 -9.91 4.98 10.16
CA LYS A 132 -9.67 4.82 11.60
C LYS A 132 -9.32 3.37 11.89
N VAL A 133 -8.42 3.14 12.85
CA VAL A 133 -8.15 1.80 13.39
C VAL A 133 -9.45 1.22 13.93
N GLY A 134 -9.70 -0.06 13.66
CA GLY A 134 -10.95 -0.76 13.99
C GLY A 134 -12.06 -0.61 12.94
N GLN A 135 -11.89 0.23 11.90
CA GLN A 135 -12.89 0.38 10.84
C GLN A 135 -12.93 -0.86 9.95
N LEU A 136 -14.15 -1.32 9.61
CA LEU A 136 -14.38 -2.42 8.68
C LEU A 136 -13.76 -2.11 7.31
N VAL A 137 -13.03 -3.07 6.78
CA VAL A 137 -12.52 -3.08 5.41
C VAL A 137 -12.75 -4.43 4.76
N VAL A 138 -12.93 -4.42 3.44
CA VAL A 138 -13.15 -5.61 2.62
C VAL A 138 -12.04 -5.67 1.58
N ALA A 139 -11.28 -6.76 1.59
CA ALA A 139 -10.26 -7.02 0.59
C ALA A 139 -10.85 -7.87 -0.54
N ILE A 140 -10.66 -7.42 -1.78
CA ILE A 140 -11.16 -8.08 -2.99
C ILE A 140 -10.00 -8.29 -3.95
N GLY A 141 -9.84 -9.52 -4.41
CA GLY A 141 -8.91 -9.91 -5.45
C GLY A 141 -9.57 -10.88 -6.41
N ASN A 142 -8.89 -11.17 -7.53
CA ASN A 142 -9.33 -12.16 -8.49
C ASN A 142 -8.15 -13.06 -8.92
N PRO A 143 -7.61 -13.89 -8.01
CA PRO A 143 -6.34 -14.58 -8.21
C PRO A 143 -6.34 -15.56 -9.40
N LEU A 144 -7.48 -16.14 -9.76
CA LEU A 144 -7.59 -17.20 -10.77
C LEU A 144 -8.54 -16.84 -11.92
N GLY A 145 -9.22 -15.70 -11.87
CA GLY A 145 -10.20 -15.30 -12.88
C GLY A 145 -11.56 -16.02 -12.79
N PHE A 146 -11.79 -16.82 -11.75
CA PHE A 146 -12.98 -17.66 -11.63
C PHE A 146 -14.07 -17.11 -10.70
N GLY A 147 -13.99 -15.84 -10.27
CA GLY A 147 -15.11 -15.31 -9.50
C GLY A 147 -14.75 -14.52 -8.24
N GLY A 148 -13.62 -13.88 -8.20
CA GLY A 148 -13.26 -12.97 -7.11
C GLY A 148 -13.06 -13.67 -5.74
N SER A 149 -12.09 -13.22 -4.98
CA SER A 149 -11.88 -13.60 -3.58
C SER A 149 -12.25 -12.40 -2.71
N VAL A 150 -13.19 -12.59 -1.79
CA VAL A 150 -13.65 -11.55 -0.85
C VAL A 150 -13.31 -11.98 0.55
N THR A 151 -12.59 -11.13 1.27
CA THR A 151 -12.30 -11.30 2.68
C THR A 151 -12.57 -10.00 3.42
N ALA A 152 -13.08 -10.06 4.63
CA ALA A 152 -13.36 -8.89 5.43
C ALA A 152 -12.58 -8.92 6.74
N GLY A 153 -12.27 -7.75 7.25
CA GLY A 153 -11.54 -7.53 8.48
C GLY A 153 -11.60 -6.07 8.89
N VAL A 154 -10.67 -5.63 9.71
CA VAL A 154 -10.59 -4.23 10.16
C VAL A 154 -9.26 -3.61 9.80
N VAL A 155 -9.21 -2.28 9.83
CA VAL A 155 -7.94 -1.54 9.83
C VAL A 155 -7.24 -1.83 11.17
N SER A 156 -6.19 -2.63 11.16
CA SER A 156 -5.43 -2.99 12.37
C SER A 156 -4.42 -1.92 12.77
N ALA A 157 -3.82 -1.23 11.78
CA ALA A 157 -2.92 -0.09 12.00
C ALA A 157 -2.81 0.78 10.74
N LEU A 158 -2.37 2.01 10.93
CA LEU A 158 -2.10 3.01 9.88
C LEU A 158 -0.67 3.54 10.01
N GLY A 159 -0.12 4.07 8.92
CA GLY A 159 1.18 4.74 8.91
C GLY A 159 2.38 3.82 9.19
N ARG A 160 2.25 2.53 8.94
CA ARG A 160 3.35 1.58 9.07
C ARG A 160 4.19 1.54 7.80
N SER A 161 5.45 1.13 7.96
CA SER A 161 6.35 0.88 6.84
C SER A 161 6.57 -0.62 6.68
N MET A 162 6.65 -1.06 5.44
CA MET A 162 6.87 -2.45 5.08
C MET A 162 8.10 -2.58 4.21
N THR A 163 9.00 -3.50 4.55
CA THR A 163 10.10 -3.87 3.67
C THR A 163 9.63 -4.97 2.72
N THR A 164 9.57 -4.66 1.44
CA THR A 164 9.37 -5.67 0.39
C THR A 164 10.73 -6.14 -0.12
N ARG A 165 10.83 -7.43 -0.44
CA ARG A 165 12.03 -8.01 -1.05
C ARG A 165 11.69 -8.51 -2.43
N ASP A 166 12.44 -8.07 -3.42
CA ASP A 166 12.39 -8.58 -4.78
C ASP A 166 13.81 -9.09 -5.13
N GLY A 167 14.02 -10.38 -4.93
CA GLY A 167 15.32 -11.02 -5.14
C GLY A 167 16.44 -10.36 -4.32
N LYS A 168 17.32 -9.61 -4.98
CA LYS A 168 18.48 -8.94 -4.37
C LYS A 168 18.18 -7.54 -3.83
N SER A 169 17.02 -6.97 -4.16
CA SER A 169 16.64 -5.61 -3.76
C SER A 169 15.64 -5.66 -2.61
N SER A 170 15.89 -4.91 -1.56
CA SER A 170 14.91 -4.69 -0.50
C SER A 170 14.31 -3.29 -0.67
N ARG A 171 13.00 -3.15 -0.50
CA ARG A 171 12.26 -1.89 -0.64
C ARG A 171 11.48 -1.60 0.63
N LEU A 172 11.43 -0.34 0.98
CA LEU A 172 10.56 0.13 2.05
C LEU A 172 9.34 0.78 1.39
N VAL A 173 8.17 0.13 1.49
CA VAL A 173 6.87 0.76 1.17
C VAL A 173 6.37 1.38 2.47
N GLU A 174 6.20 2.69 2.45
CA GLU A 174 5.82 3.45 3.64
C GLU A 174 4.33 3.77 3.65
N ASN A 175 3.83 4.14 4.84
CA ASN A 175 2.45 4.56 5.07
C ASN A 175 1.40 3.51 4.67
N VAL A 176 1.70 2.21 4.81
CA VAL A 176 0.75 1.16 4.47
C VAL A 176 -0.39 1.05 5.48
N ILE A 177 -1.56 0.64 4.97
CA ILE A 177 -2.69 0.20 5.79
C ILE A 177 -2.41 -1.25 6.17
N GLN A 178 -2.46 -1.55 7.48
CA GLN A 178 -2.44 -2.92 7.98
C GLN A 178 -3.88 -3.36 8.25
N THR A 179 -4.21 -4.59 7.84
CA THR A 179 -5.52 -5.22 8.07
C THR A 179 -5.36 -6.69 8.44
N ASP A 180 -6.31 -7.24 9.15
CA ASP A 180 -6.46 -8.66 9.41
C ASP A 180 -7.37 -9.37 8.38
N ALA A 181 -7.95 -8.62 7.44
CA ALA A 181 -8.58 -9.22 6.26
C ALA A 181 -7.57 -10.14 5.57
N ALA A 182 -7.94 -11.42 5.35
CA ALA A 182 -7.02 -12.42 4.82
C ALA A 182 -6.60 -12.08 3.38
N LEU A 183 -5.31 -11.80 3.18
CA LEU A 183 -4.74 -11.63 1.85
C LEU A 183 -4.02 -12.92 1.44
N ASN A 184 -4.47 -13.53 0.36
CA ASN A 184 -3.89 -14.73 -0.22
C ASN A 184 -3.05 -14.39 -1.46
N PRO A 185 -2.12 -15.27 -1.89
CA PRO A 185 -1.42 -15.12 -3.16
C PRO A 185 -2.40 -14.90 -4.30
N GLY A 186 -2.13 -13.86 -5.12
CA GLY A 186 -3.00 -13.41 -6.20
C GLY A 186 -3.95 -12.26 -5.83
N ASN A 187 -4.14 -11.93 -4.55
CA ASN A 187 -4.88 -10.73 -4.14
C ASN A 187 -4.04 -9.45 -4.27
N SER A 188 -2.71 -9.56 -4.46
CA SER A 188 -1.82 -8.40 -4.71
C SER A 188 -2.28 -7.63 -5.94
N GLY A 189 -2.39 -6.31 -5.83
CA GLY A 189 -2.95 -5.42 -6.84
C GLY A 189 -4.46 -5.27 -6.79
N GLY A 190 -5.18 -6.09 -6.00
CA GLY A 190 -6.61 -5.99 -5.78
C GLY A 190 -7.01 -4.84 -4.84
N ALA A 191 -8.30 -4.69 -4.61
CA ALA A 191 -8.87 -3.61 -3.81
C ALA A 191 -8.90 -3.92 -2.32
N LEU A 192 -8.55 -2.93 -1.48
CA LEU A 192 -9.01 -2.82 -0.11
C LEU A 192 -10.06 -1.72 -0.06
N ALA A 193 -11.30 -2.05 0.34
CA ALA A 193 -12.42 -1.13 0.28
C ALA A 193 -12.97 -0.82 1.68
N ASP A 194 -13.57 0.36 1.84
CA ASP A 194 -14.38 0.68 3.01
C ASP A 194 -15.80 0.09 2.89
N SER A 195 -16.58 0.16 3.96
CA SER A 195 -17.97 -0.33 4.01
C SER A 195 -18.94 0.34 3.02
N ARG A 196 -18.50 1.38 2.29
CA ARG A 196 -19.27 2.05 1.24
C ARG A 196 -18.84 1.65 -0.17
N GLY A 197 -18.02 0.61 -0.32
CA GLY A 197 -17.50 0.15 -1.60
C GLY A 197 -16.52 1.13 -2.26
N ARG A 198 -15.84 1.99 -1.50
CA ARG A 198 -14.79 2.86 -2.02
C ARG A 198 -13.44 2.23 -1.78
N VAL A 199 -12.60 2.17 -2.80
CA VAL A 199 -11.25 1.62 -2.71
C VAL A 199 -10.37 2.58 -1.93
N VAL A 200 -9.96 2.20 -0.73
CA VAL A 200 -9.11 2.98 0.18
C VAL A 200 -7.65 2.51 0.17
N GLY A 201 -7.38 1.35 -0.44
CA GLY A 201 -6.03 0.81 -0.60
C GLY A 201 -5.91 -0.18 -1.74
N ILE A 202 -4.68 -0.42 -2.19
CA ILE A 202 -4.32 -1.48 -3.14
C ILE A 202 -3.58 -2.56 -2.36
N ASN A 203 -4.12 -3.78 -2.34
CA ASN A 203 -3.53 -4.91 -1.64
C ASN A 203 -2.13 -5.21 -2.19
N THR A 204 -1.12 -5.33 -1.34
CA THR A 204 0.26 -5.50 -1.82
C THR A 204 0.94 -6.76 -1.31
N ALA A 205 0.94 -7.02 -0.02
CA ALA A 205 1.69 -8.13 0.54
C ALA A 205 1.06 -8.71 1.81
N VAL A 206 1.57 -9.88 2.17
CA VAL A 206 1.32 -10.51 3.46
C VAL A 206 2.63 -10.45 4.27
N ALA A 207 2.62 -9.76 5.41
CA ALA A 207 3.79 -9.63 6.28
C ALA A 207 3.88 -10.75 7.34
N GLY A 208 3.04 -11.78 7.22
CA GLY A 208 2.91 -12.90 8.14
C GLY A 208 1.47 -13.39 8.25
N ILE A 209 1.22 -14.41 9.07
CA ILE A 209 -0.13 -14.94 9.28
C ILE A 209 -1.01 -13.85 9.90
N GLY A 210 -2.13 -13.51 9.25
CA GLY A 210 -3.08 -12.50 9.73
C GLY A 210 -2.63 -11.04 9.57
N LEU A 211 -1.62 -10.76 8.77
CA LEU A 211 -1.09 -9.41 8.53
C LEU A 211 -1.15 -9.05 7.04
N GLY A 212 -2.30 -8.59 6.60
CA GLY A 212 -2.49 -8.01 5.28
C GLY A 212 -2.00 -6.56 5.24
N LEU A 213 -1.39 -6.16 4.13
CA LEU A 213 -0.88 -4.81 3.90
C LEU A 213 -1.41 -4.25 2.58
N ALA A 214 -1.78 -2.98 2.58
CA ALA A 214 -2.25 -2.30 1.37
C ALA A 214 -1.63 -0.90 1.26
N VAL A 215 -1.29 -0.51 0.03
CA VAL A 215 -0.85 0.86 -0.29
C VAL A 215 -2.07 1.78 -0.23
N PRO A 216 -2.07 2.84 0.60
CA PRO A 216 -3.25 3.68 0.79
C PRO A 216 -3.59 4.49 -0.45
N ILE A 217 -4.87 4.69 -0.74
CA ILE A 217 -5.35 5.67 -1.70
C ILE A 217 -5.52 7.01 -0.99
N ASP A 218 -4.51 7.85 -1.07
CA ASP A 218 -4.47 9.21 -0.54
C ASP A 218 -4.06 10.23 -1.62
N ALA A 219 -3.83 11.47 -1.25
CA ALA A 219 -3.40 12.52 -2.17
C ALA A 219 -2.06 12.18 -2.86
N SER A 220 -1.10 11.58 -2.13
CA SER A 220 0.20 11.18 -2.67
C SER A 220 0.06 10.07 -3.71
N THR A 221 -0.70 9.04 -3.39
CA THR A 221 -0.98 7.94 -4.32
C THR A 221 -1.69 8.43 -5.58
N ARG A 222 -2.65 9.34 -5.45
CA ARG A 222 -3.33 9.93 -6.63
C ARG A 222 -2.36 10.70 -7.52
N ALA A 223 -1.42 11.46 -6.94
CA ALA A 223 -0.38 12.15 -7.71
C ALA A 223 0.54 11.14 -8.41
N ILE A 224 0.93 10.05 -7.73
CA ILE A 224 1.71 8.95 -8.33
C ILE A 224 0.96 8.33 -9.51
N LEU A 225 -0.31 7.98 -9.36
CA LEU A 225 -1.12 7.43 -10.46
C LEU A 225 -1.21 8.40 -11.64
N GLY A 226 -1.38 9.70 -11.37
CA GLY A 226 -1.36 10.75 -12.40
C GLY A 226 -0.02 10.80 -13.15
N SER A 227 1.11 10.79 -12.46
CA SER A 227 2.45 10.76 -13.06
C SER A 227 2.66 9.50 -13.90
N LEU A 228 2.24 8.32 -13.41
CA LEU A 228 2.33 7.07 -14.16
C LEU A 228 1.48 7.09 -15.44
N MET A 229 0.30 7.70 -15.40
CA MET A 229 -0.58 7.83 -16.58
C MET A 229 -0.01 8.77 -17.63
N HIS A 230 0.61 9.88 -17.23
CA HIS A 230 1.08 10.93 -18.14
C HIS A 230 2.52 10.73 -18.59
N GLU A 231 3.42 10.34 -17.66
CA GLU A 231 4.87 10.29 -17.88
C GLU A 231 5.41 8.85 -17.93
N GLY A 232 4.60 7.85 -17.57
CA GLY A 232 5.02 6.45 -17.47
C GLY A 232 5.95 6.16 -16.28
N ARG A 233 6.32 7.16 -15.50
CA ARG A 233 7.21 7.06 -14.35
C ARG A 233 6.90 8.11 -13.29
N VAL A 234 7.38 7.88 -12.08
CA VAL A 234 7.33 8.86 -11.00
C VAL A 234 8.70 9.49 -10.86
N ARG A 235 8.79 10.80 -11.10
CA ARG A 235 10.01 11.55 -10.82
C ARG A 235 10.09 11.82 -9.32
N ARG A 236 11.24 11.58 -8.74
CA ARG A 236 11.51 11.87 -7.33
C ARG A 236 12.75 12.74 -7.20
N ALA A 237 12.62 13.77 -6.39
CA ALA A 237 13.77 14.56 -5.99
C ALA A 237 14.64 13.73 -5.02
N TYR A 238 15.92 13.93 -5.10
CA TYR A 238 16.93 13.23 -4.33
C TYR A 238 17.83 14.21 -3.60
N LEU A 239 18.01 14.02 -2.30
CA LEU A 239 18.89 14.83 -1.45
C LEU A 239 20.15 14.09 -1.01
N GLY A 240 20.12 12.74 -0.99
CA GLY A 240 21.24 11.91 -0.57
C GLY A 240 21.37 11.70 0.93
N VAL A 241 20.23 11.73 1.64
CA VAL A 241 20.15 11.54 3.09
C VAL A 241 19.69 10.12 3.41
N VAL A 242 20.37 9.46 4.33
CA VAL A 242 19.95 8.23 4.99
C VAL A 242 19.70 8.55 6.45
N GLY A 243 18.54 8.20 6.98
CA GLY A 243 18.18 8.59 8.35
C GLY A 243 17.00 7.81 8.94
N GLY A 244 16.59 8.23 10.12
CA GLY A 244 15.48 7.64 10.85
C GLY A 244 14.78 8.66 11.74
N SER A 245 13.57 8.35 12.18
CA SER A 245 12.83 9.23 13.09
C SER A 245 13.48 9.24 14.48
N ARG A 246 13.67 10.42 15.04
CA ARG A 246 14.27 10.62 16.39
C ARG A 246 13.46 11.65 17.18
N PRO A 247 13.29 11.45 18.50
CA PRO A 247 12.71 12.46 19.38
C PRO A 247 13.52 13.77 19.33
N LEU A 248 12.81 14.91 19.25
CA LEU A 248 13.42 16.23 19.38
C LEU A 248 13.82 16.50 20.84
N PRO A 249 14.89 17.29 21.07
CA PRO A 249 15.17 17.87 22.37
C PRO A 249 13.95 18.64 22.88
N PRO A 250 13.64 18.62 24.20
CA PRO A 250 12.40 19.19 24.75
C PRO A 250 12.12 20.65 24.35
N HIS A 251 13.16 21.50 24.32
CA HIS A 251 13.02 22.90 23.93
C HIS A 251 12.63 23.04 22.45
N LEU A 252 13.27 22.28 21.55
CA LEU A 252 12.92 22.28 20.12
C LEU A 252 11.55 21.67 19.88
N ALA A 253 11.17 20.62 20.64
CA ALA A 253 9.84 20.03 20.57
C ALA A 253 8.74 21.05 20.93
N HIS A 254 8.99 21.86 21.96
CA HIS A 254 8.09 22.96 22.38
C HIS A 254 7.99 24.04 21.28
N ASP A 255 9.14 24.55 20.80
CA ASP A 255 9.21 25.65 19.85
C ASP A 255 8.61 25.28 18.47
N LEU A 256 8.80 24.03 18.04
CA LEU A 256 8.31 23.52 16.75
C LEU A 256 6.92 22.88 16.84
N GLY A 257 6.36 22.69 18.05
CA GLY A 257 5.05 22.09 18.29
C GLY A 257 4.95 20.63 17.84
N ARG A 258 6.07 19.86 17.89
CA ARG A 258 6.14 18.46 17.46
C ARG A 258 7.21 17.68 18.24
N ALA A 259 7.01 16.36 18.34
CA ALA A 259 7.83 15.52 19.21
C ALA A 259 9.05 14.91 18.52
N LYS A 260 9.09 14.86 17.17
CA LYS A 260 10.08 14.11 16.40
C LYS A 260 10.60 14.90 15.21
N ALA A 261 11.75 14.46 14.68
CA ALA A 261 12.35 14.91 13.44
C ALA A 261 13.09 13.75 12.76
N LEU A 262 13.52 13.94 11.53
CA LEU A 262 14.33 12.98 10.79
C LEU A 262 15.82 13.22 11.11
N GLU A 263 16.46 12.28 11.82
CA GLU A 263 17.90 12.30 12.04
C GLU A 263 18.64 11.85 10.79
N VAL A 264 19.65 12.61 10.40
CA VAL A 264 20.62 12.22 9.37
C VAL A 264 21.63 11.26 9.99
N VAL A 265 21.56 9.98 9.63
CA VAL A 265 22.50 8.95 10.09
C VAL A 265 23.71 8.89 9.17
N GLN A 266 23.47 8.99 7.86
CA GLN A 266 24.51 8.95 6.84
C GLN A 266 24.16 9.88 5.68
N LEU A 267 25.18 10.42 5.04
CA LEU A 267 25.10 11.15 3.78
C LEU A 267 25.86 10.38 2.71
N LEU A 268 25.32 10.41 1.51
CA LEU A 268 26.03 9.90 0.34
C LEU A 268 26.88 11.01 -0.27
N ASP A 269 28.13 10.68 -0.61
CA ASP A 269 29.09 11.66 -1.14
C ASP A 269 28.61 12.29 -2.45
N GLY A 270 28.92 13.56 -2.64
CA GLY A 270 28.61 14.29 -3.86
C GLY A 270 27.13 14.66 -4.05
N THR A 271 26.27 14.32 -3.10
CA THR A 271 24.82 14.58 -3.14
C THR A 271 24.46 16.02 -2.78
N PRO A 272 23.24 16.49 -3.11
CA PRO A 272 22.78 17.84 -2.78
C PRO A 272 22.93 18.20 -1.28
N ALA A 273 22.51 17.31 -0.40
CA ALA A 273 22.58 17.53 1.04
C ALA A 273 24.04 17.64 1.54
N ALA A 274 24.93 16.79 1.03
CA ALA A 274 26.34 16.84 1.38
C ALA A 274 26.99 18.15 0.92
N LYS A 275 26.72 18.60 -0.31
CA LYS A 275 27.21 19.88 -0.85
C LYS A 275 26.67 21.10 -0.12
N ALA A 276 25.45 21.04 0.39
CA ALA A 276 24.83 22.09 1.19
C ALA A 276 25.33 22.13 2.64
N GLY A 277 26.19 21.21 3.04
CA GLY A 277 26.78 21.18 4.39
C GLY A 277 25.92 20.52 5.45
N VAL A 278 24.95 19.68 5.08
CA VAL A 278 24.29 18.75 6.02
C VAL A 278 25.32 17.78 6.57
N ARG A 279 25.16 17.33 7.80
CA ARG A 279 26.09 16.44 8.50
C ARG A 279 25.36 15.30 9.19
N PRO A 280 25.97 14.14 9.37
CA PRO A 280 25.45 13.12 10.27
C PRO A 280 25.20 13.70 11.68
N GLY A 281 24.07 13.34 12.29
CA GLY A 281 23.58 13.89 13.55
C GLY A 281 22.71 15.14 13.44
N ASP A 282 22.57 15.75 12.25
CA ASP A 282 21.58 16.81 12.04
C ASP A 282 20.16 16.24 12.11
N LEU A 283 19.23 17.03 12.64
CA LEU A 283 17.81 16.70 12.64
C LEU A 283 17.10 17.55 11.58
N ILE A 284 16.62 16.93 10.52
CA ILE A 284 15.80 17.62 9.50
C ILE A 284 14.43 17.85 10.11
N VAL A 285 14.04 19.11 10.24
CA VAL A 285 12.77 19.52 10.83
C VAL A 285 11.79 20.04 9.80
N GLU A 286 12.26 20.63 8.66
CA GLU A 286 11.39 21.11 7.59
C GLU A 286 12.06 21.00 6.22
N VAL A 287 11.25 20.80 5.19
CA VAL A 287 11.62 20.94 3.78
C VAL A 287 10.58 21.85 3.11
N ASP A 288 10.99 22.99 2.59
CA ASP A 288 10.12 24.03 2.01
C ASP A 288 8.90 24.36 2.88
N GLY A 289 9.12 24.54 4.21
CA GLY A 289 8.07 24.84 5.17
C GLY A 289 7.17 23.67 5.56
N ARG A 290 7.38 22.47 4.99
CA ARG A 290 6.66 21.26 5.36
C ARG A 290 7.40 20.54 6.48
N ALA A 291 6.68 20.21 7.55
CA ALA A 291 7.21 19.49 8.70
C ALA A 291 7.71 18.09 8.32
N ILE A 292 8.88 17.71 8.84
CA ILE A 292 9.50 16.40 8.62
C ILE A 292 9.74 15.75 9.98
N GLU A 293 9.02 14.66 10.26
CA GLU A 293 9.17 13.87 11.49
C GLU A 293 9.71 12.46 11.22
N SER A 294 9.65 12.03 9.94
CA SER A 294 10.03 10.70 9.50
C SER A 294 10.61 10.69 8.08
N VAL A 295 11.18 9.55 7.68
CA VAL A 295 11.58 9.29 6.29
C VAL A 295 10.38 9.38 5.35
N ALA A 296 9.20 8.89 5.79
CA ALA A 296 7.96 8.97 5.02
C ALA A 296 7.55 10.41 4.69
N ASP A 297 7.71 11.34 5.65
CA ASP A 297 7.41 12.76 5.40
C ASP A 297 8.37 13.34 4.37
N LEU A 298 9.66 13.04 4.49
CA LEU A 298 10.66 13.47 3.53
C LEU A 298 10.34 12.91 2.13
N GLN A 299 10.06 11.62 2.02
CA GLN A 299 9.74 10.98 0.74
C GLN A 299 8.49 11.57 0.09
N ARG A 300 7.43 11.87 0.88
CA ARG A 300 6.21 12.53 0.38
C ARG A 300 6.49 13.92 -0.20
N VAL A 301 7.38 14.68 0.42
CA VAL A 301 7.75 16.01 -0.07
C VAL A 301 8.59 15.91 -1.34
N LEU A 302 9.42 14.88 -1.46
CA LEU A 302 10.34 14.70 -2.61
C LEU A 302 9.69 14.13 -3.86
N VAL A 303 8.37 13.83 -3.86
CA VAL A 303 7.65 13.38 -5.06
C VAL A 303 7.34 14.56 -5.98
N GLY A 304 7.73 14.47 -7.24
CA GLY A 304 7.28 15.35 -8.32
C GLY A 304 8.07 16.65 -8.47
N GLU A 305 7.52 17.77 -8.08
CA GLU A 305 7.92 19.11 -8.53
C GLU A 305 9.30 19.64 -8.08
N LEU A 306 9.96 18.98 -7.12
CA LEU A 306 11.21 19.45 -6.54
C LEU A 306 12.48 19.08 -7.34
N VAL A 307 12.35 18.20 -8.34
CA VAL A 307 13.50 17.80 -9.17
C VAL A 307 14.06 19.00 -9.94
N GLY A 308 15.32 19.31 -9.71
CA GLY A 308 16.02 20.44 -10.34
C GLY A 308 15.65 21.81 -9.77
N ARG A 309 14.86 21.88 -8.70
CA ARG A 309 14.51 23.14 -8.01
C ARG A 309 15.37 23.36 -6.78
N ASP A 310 15.49 24.61 -6.40
CA ASP A 310 16.07 24.97 -5.12
C ASP A 310 15.10 24.65 -4.00
N VAL A 311 15.58 23.88 -3.03
CA VAL A 311 14.86 23.41 -1.86
C VAL A 311 15.46 24.02 -0.62
N ARG A 312 14.64 24.58 0.27
CA ARG A 312 15.07 25.05 1.58
C ARG A 312 14.90 23.93 2.60
N LEU A 313 16.02 23.53 3.18
CA LEU A 313 16.07 22.54 4.26
C LEU A 313 16.32 23.27 5.58
N ARG A 314 15.42 23.13 6.55
CA ARG A 314 15.64 23.57 7.91
C ARG A 314 16.07 22.39 8.77
N ILE A 315 17.22 22.51 9.40
CA ILE A 315 17.80 21.49 10.26
C ILE A 315 18.02 22.02 11.67
N ALA A 316 18.00 21.13 12.67
CA ALA A 316 18.55 21.41 13.98
C ALA A 316 19.92 20.71 14.11
N ARG A 317 20.95 21.51 14.40
CA ARG A 317 22.32 21.07 14.71
C ARG A 317 22.66 21.47 16.12
N GLY A 318 22.70 20.49 17.03
CA GLY A 318 22.70 20.79 18.47
C GLY A 318 21.44 21.58 18.83
N ASN A 319 21.61 22.74 19.46
CA ASN A 319 20.51 23.61 19.91
C ASN A 319 20.17 24.74 18.89
N ARG A 320 20.71 24.70 17.68
CA ARG A 320 20.52 25.80 16.70
C ARG A 320 19.73 25.30 15.49
N LEU A 321 18.78 26.11 15.07
CA LEU A 321 18.10 25.93 13.78
C LEU A 321 18.93 26.62 12.68
N LEU A 322 19.14 25.93 11.58
CA LEU A 322 19.88 26.41 10.41
C LEU A 322 19.03 26.19 9.18
N ASP A 323 19.00 27.17 8.29
CA ASP A 323 18.38 27.04 6.97
C ASP A 323 19.50 26.83 5.93
N LEU A 324 19.37 25.77 5.16
CA LEU A 324 20.28 25.39 4.08
C LEU A 324 19.50 25.39 2.77
N ALA A 325 20.11 25.97 1.73
CA ALA A 325 19.56 25.92 0.38
C ALA A 325 20.33 24.88 -0.44
N MET A 326 19.63 24.10 -1.25
CA MET A 326 20.23 23.12 -2.13
C MET A 326 19.34 22.89 -3.35
N THR A 327 19.92 22.54 -4.50
CA THR A 327 19.17 22.12 -5.66
C THR A 327 19.01 20.60 -5.62
N ALA A 328 17.77 20.11 -5.53
CA ALA A 328 17.49 18.68 -5.53
C ALA A 328 17.76 18.07 -6.91
N THR A 329 18.39 16.89 -6.95
CA THR A 329 18.58 16.12 -8.18
C THR A 329 17.47 15.11 -8.39
N GLU A 330 17.39 14.47 -9.56
CA GLU A 330 16.47 13.34 -9.77
C GLU A 330 17.07 12.06 -9.17
N LEU A 331 16.25 11.27 -8.51
CA LEU A 331 16.61 9.91 -8.10
C LEU A 331 16.62 9.02 -9.34
N VAL A 332 17.77 8.49 -9.70
CA VAL A 332 18.00 7.63 -10.88
C VAL A 332 18.08 6.16 -10.46
#